data_640175645999df5dc32342d339c99c97
#
_entry.id   640175645999df5dc32342d339c99c97
#
_cell.length_a   1.000
_cell.length_b   1.000
_cell.length_c   1.000
_cell.angle_alpha   90.00
_cell.angle_beta   90.00
_cell.angle_gamma   90.00
#
_symmetry.space_group_name_H-M   'P 1'
#
loop_
_entity.id
_entity.type
_entity.pdbx_description
1 polymer ?
#
loop_
_entity_poly.entity_id
_entity_poly.type
_entity_poly.pdbx_seq_one_letter_code
_entity_poly.pdbx_strand_id
1 'polypeptide(L)'
;MPGEKEAPIEHLYLFDLVDNKRKEIKVAAYKDQSIGLEYKPMMQKQRDMEDQAVVWQGDNNRFFLTRSSRDLHRIDVCSYTIGQDSVVPVIKERMNTYQETRPLRVLNGGKEIIQWSERDGWAHLYLYDDQGNLKNRITKGPWHVEEILKVDDKARVIYFTANGMNAKEHPYYEHLYRVNLDGSGLKLLTKGDYFHRVEVDD
;
A
#
# COMPACT_ATOMS: atom_id res chain seq x y z
N MET A 1 5.97 23.92 4.41
CA MET A 1 6.08 24.37 5.83
C MET A 1 4.77 24.99 6.26
N PRO A 2 4.45 25.06 7.57
CA PRO A 2 3.26 25.80 8.01
C PRO A 2 3.33 27.24 7.50
N GLY A 3 2.29 27.68 6.78
CA GLY A 3 2.21 29.02 6.22
C GLY A 3 2.56 29.16 4.74
N GLU A 4 3.09 28.15 4.09
CA GLU A 4 3.27 28.15 2.63
C GLU A 4 1.91 28.09 1.93
N LYS A 5 1.68 29.05 1.03
CA LYS A 5 0.43 29.14 0.24
C LYS A 5 0.41 28.14 -0.90
N GLU A 6 1.57 27.70 -1.37
CA GLU A 6 1.73 26.79 -2.50
C GLU A 6 2.58 25.59 -2.07
N ALA A 7 2.13 24.38 -2.37
CA ALA A 7 2.91 23.17 -2.21
C ALA A 7 3.72 22.90 -3.50
N PRO A 8 4.85 22.19 -3.41
CA PRO A 8 5.55 21.70 -4.59
C PRO A 8 4.61 20.88 -5.49
N ILE A 9 4.69 21.09 -6.80
CA ILE A 9 3.95 20.30 -7.77
C ILE A 9 4.81 19.11 -8.16
N GLU A 10 4.29 17.92 -7.95
CA GLU A 10 4.95 16.67 -8.32
C GLU A 10 4.58 16.29 -9.76
N HIS A 11 5.58 15.95 -10.55
CA HIS A 11 5.44 15.49 -11.92
C HIS A 11 5.97 14.06 -12.06
N LEU A 12 5.29 13.23 -12.84
CA LEU A 12 5.71 11.88 -13.13
C LEU A 12 6.16 11.75 -14.59
N TYR A 13 7.36 11.20 -14.80
CA TYR A 13 7.92 11.01 -16.13
C TYR A 13 8.28 9.55 -16.37
N LEU A 14 8.00 9.09 -17.58
CA LEU A 14 8.51 7.84 -18.13
C LEU A 14 9.69 8.15 -19.05
N PHE A 15 10.81 7.45 -18.86
CA PHE A 15 11.96 7.50 -19.74
C PHE A 15 12.07 6.20 -20.53
N ASP A 16 12.06 6.30 -21.84
CA ASP A 16 12.40 5.19 -22.74
C ASP A 16 13.91 5.23 -22.99
N LEU A 17 14.61 4.23 -22.48
CA LEU A 17 16.07 4.13 -22.58
C LEU A 17 16.54 3.65 -23.96
N VAL A 18 15.68 3.04 -24.76
CA VAL A 18 16.00 2.60 -26.12
C VAL A 18 15.95 3.77 -27.09
N ASP A 19 14.84 4.50 -27.05
CA ASP A 19 14.61 5.66 -27.93
C ASP A 19 15.16 6.97 -27.36
N ASN A 20 15.65 6.95 -26.12
CA ASN A 20 16.11 8.14 -25.37
C ASN A 20 15.04 9.25 -25.33
N LYS A 21 13.79 8.87 -25.07
CA LYS A 21 12.66 9.78 -25.02
C LYS A 21 12.10 9.89 -23.61
N ARG A 22 11.63 11.07 -23.27
CA ARG A 22 10.89 11.36 -22.03
C ARG A 22 9.43 11.65 -22.37
N LYS A 23 8.52 11.02 -21.64
CA LYS A 23 7.08 11.30 -21.70
C LYS A 23 6.59 11.68 -20.31
N GLU A 24 5.87 12.78 -20.18
CA GLU A 24 5.16 13.13 -18.96
C GLU A 24 3.85 12.32 -18.87
N ILE A 25 3.61 11.73 -17.70
CA ILE A 25 2.39 11.01 -17.38
C ILE A 25 1.46 11.96 -16.63
N LYS A 26 0.24 12.15 -17.11
CA LYS A 26 -0.75 13.01 -16.46
C LYS A 26 -1.30 12.32 -15.20
N VAL A 27 -0.95 12.85 -14.04
CA VAL A 27 -1.34 12.32 -12.72
C VAL A 27 -2.26 13.27 -11.94
N ALA A 28 -2.39 14.51 -12.37
CA ALA A 28 -3.09 15.54 -11.64
C ALA A 28 -4.60 15.22 -11.43
N ALA A 29 -5.07 15.37 -10.19
CA ALA A 29 -6.47 15.25 -9.81
C ALA A 29 -6.87 16.21 -8.69
N TYR A 30 -5.94 16.52 -7.80
CA TYR A 30 -6.18 17.39 -6.63
C TYR A 30 -5.17 18.51 -6.62
N LYS A 31 -5.59 19.67 -6.09
CA LYS A 31 -4.66 20.73 -5.80
C LYS A 31 -3.68 20.27 -4.71
N ASP A 32 -2.39 20.57 -4.89
CA ASP A 32 -1.33 20.24 -3.92
C ASP A 32 -1.33 18.73 -3.52
N GLN A 33 -1.53 17.84 -4.50
CA GLN A 33 -1.52 16.41 -4.28
C GLN A 33 -0.10 15.87 -4.06
N SER A 34 0.00 14.73 -3.36
CA SER A 34 1.22 13.91 -3.30
C SER A 34 1.06 12.64 -4.12
N ILE A 35 2.18 12.15 -4.68
CA ILE A 35 2.26 10.94 -5.49
C ILE A 35 3.18 9.93 -4.77
N GLY A 36 2.68 8.73 -4.50
CA GLY A 36 3.45 7.62 -3.97
C GLY A 36 3.64 6.55 -5.03
N LEU A 37 4.89 6.22 -5.37
CA LEU A 37 5.23 5.08 -6.21
C LEU A 37 5.51 3.86 -5.34
N GLU A 38 5.15 2.68 -5.85
CA GLU A 38 5.50 1.43 -5.19
C GLU A 38 6.90 0.99 -5.63
N TYR A 39 7.78 0.83 -4.66
CA TYR A 39 9.18 0.45 -4.88
C TYR A 39 9.42 -1.00 -4.50
N LYS A 40 10.40 -1.62 -5.15
CA LYS A 40 10.87 -2.96 -4.75
C LYS A 40 11.50 -2.86 -3.35
N PRO A 41 11.21 -3.82 -2.46
CA PRO A 41 11.89 -3.90 -1.19
C PRO A 41 13.41 -3.93 -1.39
N MET A 42 14.16 -3.19 -0.58
CA MET A 42 15.61 -3.24 -0.62
C MET A 42 16.09 -4.38 0.26
N MET A 43 16.94 -5.26 -0.29
CA MET A 43 17.54 -6.38 0.43
C MET A 43 18.62 -5.94 1.43
N GLN A 44 19.10 -4.70 1.36
CA GLN A 44 20.06 -4.10 2.30
C GLN A 44 19.64 -2.67 2.59
N LYS A 45 19.88 -2.20 3.82
CA LYS A 45 19.76 -0.79 4.18
C LYS A 45 20.81 0.01 3.40
N GLN A 46 20.50 0.41 2.19
CA GLN A 46 21.30 1.40 1.48
C GLN A 46 21.13 2.75 2.15
N ARG A 47 22.22 3.49 2.27
CA ARG A 47 22.24 4.81 2.89
C ARG A 47 21.47 5.87 2.10
N ASP A 48 21.33 5.65 0.80
CA ASP A 48 20.75 6.61 -0.14
C ASP A 48 19.52 5.98 -0.81
N MET A 49 18.39 6.62 -0.65
CA MET A 49 17.10 6.19 -1.23
C MET A 49 17.00 6.41 -2.74
N GLU A 50 18.09 6.84 -3.38
CA GLU A 50 18.09 7.32 -4.76
C GLU A 50 17.93 6.22 -5.82
N ASP A 51 18.17 4.95 -5.46
CA ASP A 51 18.20 3.84 -6.43
C ASP A 51 17.03 2.84 -6.30
N GLN A 52 15.91 3.25 -5.74
CA GLN A 52 14.75 2.36 -5.63
C GLN A 52 14.05 2.16 -6.97
N ALA A 53 14.04 0.91 -7.44
CA ALA A 53 13.32 0.59 -8.66
C ALA A 53 11.81 0.47 -8.42
N VAL A 54 11.02 1.13 -9.26
CA VAL A 54 9.56 0.99 -9.26
C VAL A 54 9.15 -0.46 -9.56
N VAL A 55 8.10 -0.93 -8.92
CA VAL A 55 7.55 -2.27 -9.17
C VAL A 55 6.71 -2.25 -10.43
N TRP A 56 7.25 -2.85 -11.50
CA TRP A 56 6.52 -3.10 -12.73
C TRP A 56 5.75 -4.42 -12.66
N GLN A 57 4.57 -4.46 -13.29
CA GLN A 57 3.66 -5.59 -13.25
C GLN A 57 3.59 -6.32 -14.60
N GLY A 58 3.32 -7.64 -14.55
CA GLY A 58 3.15 -8.48 -15.72
C GLY A 58 4.41 -8.54 -16.58
N ASP A 59 4.30 -8.09 -17.83
CA ASP A 59 5.36 -7.99 -18.83
C ASP A 59 6.14 -6.66 -18.76
N ASN A 60 6.18 -6.01 -17.60
CA ASN A 60 6.81 -4.70 -17.35
C ASN A 60 6.19 -3.55 -18.15
N ASN A 61 4.91 -3.62 -18.44
CA ASN A 61 4.21 -2.56 -19.17
C ASN A 61 3.23 -1.76 -18.29
N ARG A 62 3.03 -2.15 -17.04
CA ARG A 62 2.10 -1.53 -16.09
C ARG A 62 2.72 -1.36 -14.70
N PHE A 63 2.34 -0.32 -13.99
CA PHE A 63 2.61 -0.15 -12.56
C PHE A 63 1.44 0.53 -11.85
N PHE A 64 1.43 0.42 -10.52
CA PHE A 64 0.49 1.10 -9.65
C PHE A 64 1.18 2.23 -8.90
N LEU A 65 0.39 3.25 -8.58
CA LEU A 65 0.81 4.37 -7.74
C LEU A 65 -0.37 4.84 -6.90
N THR A 66 -0.08 5.53 -5.81
CA THR A 66 -1.10 6.24 -5.04
C THR A 66 -0.98 7.74 -5.31
N ARG A 67 -2.10 8.45 -5.27
CA ARG A 67 -2.12 9.89 -5.16
C ARG A 67 -3.07 10.30 -4.05
N SER A 68 -2.69 11.29 -3.26
CA SER A 68 -3.48 11.77 -2.14
C SER A 68 -3.67 13.29 -2.20
N SER A 69 -4.83 13.76 -1.75
CA SER A 69 -5.03 15.18 -1.54
C SER A 69 -4.22 15.67 -0.34
N ARG A 70 -3.88 16.97 -0.31
CA ARG A 70 -3.06 17.56 0.78
C ARG A 70 -3.66 17.37 2.17
N ASP A 71 -4.99 17.37 2.27
CA ASP A 71 -5.72 17.12 3.51
C ASP A 71 -5.83 15.64 3.88
N LEU A 72 -5.34 14.74 3.02
CA LEU A 72 -5.43 13.29 3.17
C LEU A 72 -6.86 12.74 3.36
N HIS A 73 -7.87 13.47 2.88
CA HIS A 73 -9.26 12.98 2.85
C HIS A 73 -9.59 12.17 1.60
N ARG A 74 -8.72 12.24 0.58
CA ARG A 74 -8.91 11.56 -0.71
C ARG A 74 -7.64 10.84 -1.11
N ILE A 75 -7.74 9.53 -1.24
CA ILE A 75 -6.66 8.66 -1.70
C ILE A 75 -7.17 7.88 -2.90
N ASP A 76 -6.44 7.95 -4.01
CA ASP A 76 -6.67 7.11 -5.19
C ASP A 76 -5.49 6.15 -5.35
N VAL A 77 -5.78 4.86 -5.51
CA VAL A 77 -4.85 3.92 -6.14
C VAL A 77 -5.07 4.01 -7.63
N CYS A 78 -4.03 4.28 -8.37
CA CYS A 78 -4.06 4.45 -9.82
C CYS A 78 -3.22 3.38 -10.50
N SER A 79 -3.65 2.96 -11.68
CA SER A 79 -2.89 2.13 -12.61
C SER A 79 -2.39 2.99 -13.78
N TYR A 80 -1.18 2.76 -14.23
CA TYR A 80 -0.65 3.29 -15.48
C TYR A 80 -0.18 2.14 -16.36
N THR A 81 -0.51 2.19 -17.64
CA THR A 81 0.01 1.26 -18.66
C THR A 81 0.78 2.05 -19.70
N ILE A 82 1.95 1.53 -20.12
CA ILE A 82 2.77 2.16 -21.16
C ILE A 82 1.91 2.41 -22.41
N GLY A 83 2.03 3.60 -22.98
CA GLY A 83 1.24 4.04 -24.11
C GLY A 83 0.04 4.92 -23.75
N GLN A 84 -0.43 4.88 -22.52
CA GLN A 84 -1.47 5.82 -22.04
C GLN A 84 -0.89 7.23 -21.81
N ASP A 85 -1.76 8.24 -21.80
CA ASP A 85 -1.36 9.61 -21.50
C ASP A 85 -1.52 9.97 -20.01
N SER A 86 -2.38 9.23 -19.30
CA SER A 86 -2.73 9.51 -17.91
C SER A 86 -2.90 8.22 -17.13
N VAL A 87 -2.79 8.34 -15.82
CA VAL A 87 -3.15 7.27 -14.89
C VAL A 87 -4.66 7.08 -14.81
N VAL A 88 -5.08 5.85 -14.54
CA VAL A 88 -6.48 5.47 -14.34
C VAL A 88 -6.70 5.14 -12.86
N PRO A 89 -7.55 5.86 -12.13
CA PRO A 89 -7.85 5.52 -10.75
C PRO A 89 -8.69 4.24 -10.68
N VAL A 90 -8.17 3.21 -10.01
CA VAL A 90 -8.82 1.90 -9.84
C VAL A 90 -9.48 1.77 -8.47
N ILE A 91 -8.88 2.30 -7.40
CA ILE A 91 -9.50 2.35 -6.07
C ILE A 91 -9.57 3.81 -5.64
N LYS A 92 -10.74 4.23 -5.12
CA LYS A 92 -10.96 5.59 -4.62
C LYS A 92 -11.41 5.52 -3.17
N GLU A 93 -10.59 5.99 -2.26
CA GLU A 93 -10.92 6.10 -0.86
C GLU A 93 -11.24 7.54 -0.49
N ARG A 94 -12.34 7.73 0.24
CA ARG A 94 -12.87 9.05 0.62
C ARG A 94 -13.33 8.99 2.06
N MET A 95 -12.72 9.83 2.89
CA MET A 95 -13.12 9.99 4.28
C MET A 95 -13.21 11.47 4.62
N ASN A 96 -13.95 11.80 5.65
CA ASN A 96 -14.04 13.18 6.18
C ASN A 96 -13.00 13.43 7.29
N THR A 97 -12.10 12.47 7.52
CA THR A 97 -11.00 12.52 8.46
C THR A 97 -9.68 12.24 7.75
N TYR A 98 -8.59 12.52 8.43
CA TYR A 98 -7.26 12.14 8.00
C TYR A 98 -7.19 10.63 7.74
N GLN A 99 -6.54 10.24 6.64
CA GLN A 99 -6.26 8.86 6.28
C GLN A 99 -4.75 8.65 6.24
N GLU A 100 -4.27 7.61 6.88
CA GLU A 100 -2.90 7.18 6.73
C GLU A 100 -2.71 6.45 5.40
N THR A 101 -1.58 6.68 4.75
CA THR A 101 -1.19 5.95 3.54
C THR A 101 -0.17 4.89 3.89
N ARG A 102 -0.37 3.67 3.41
CA ARG A 102 0.57 2.56 3.53
C ARG A 102 0.91 2.00 2.15
N PRO A 103 2.12 1.43 1.95
CA PRO A 103 2.49 0.81 0.68
C PRO A 103 1.49 -0.28 0.27
N LEU A 104 1.16 -0.32 -1.00
CA LEU A 104 0.35 -1.40 -1.58
C LEU A 104 1.13 -2.72 -1.57
N ARG A 105 0.40 -3.81 -1.56
CA ARG A 105 0.97 -5.12 -1.91
C ARG A 105 0.29 -5.62 -3.17
N VAL A 106 1.07 -5.69 -4.24
CA VAL A 106 0.59 -6.12 -5.56
C VAL A 106 0.97 -7.58 -5.76
N LEU A 107 -0.01 -8.41 -6.08
CA LEU A 107 0.07 -9.86 -6.11
C LEU A 107 -0.32 -10.42 -7.48
N ASN A 108 -0.07 -11.72 -7.66
CA ASN A 108 -0.53 -12.48 -8.82
C ASN A 108 -0.18 -11.79 -10.16
N GLY A 109 1.08 -11.31 -10.28
CA GLY A 109 1.56 -10.62 -11.49
C GLY A 109 0.82 -9.31 -11.78
N GLY A 110 0.30 -8.62 -10.77
CA GLY A 110 -0.42 -7.36 -10.94
C GLY A 110 -1.94 -7.48 -11.10
N LYS A 111 -2.50 -8.67 -10.89
CA LYS A 111 -3.94 -8.93 -11.00
C LYS A 111 -4.71 -8.72 -9.70
N GLU A 112 -4.00 -8.57 -8.59
CA GLU A 112 -4.59 -8.38 -7.27
C GLU A 112 -3.81 -7.34 -6.47
N ILE A 113 -4.53 -6.61 -5.62
CA ILE A 113 -3.97 -5.54 -4.78
C ILE A 113 -4.48 -5.75 -3.35
N ILE A 114 -3.58 -5.73 -2.38
CA ILE A 114 -3.95 -5.59 -0.97
C ILE A 114 -3.75 -4.13 -0.60
N GLN A 115 -4.81 -3.51 -0.09
CA GLN A 115 -4.81 -2.17 0.47
C GLN A 115 -5.05 -2.25 1.98
N TRP A 116 -4.23 -1.55 2.75
CA TRP A 116 -4.48 -1.22 4.14
C TRP A 116 -5.42 0.00 4.20
N SER A 117 -6.42 -0.01 5.06
CA SER A 117 -7.40 1.07 5.14
C SER A 117 -8.13 1.11 6.48
N GLU A 118 -8.42 2.32 6.97
CA GLU A 118 -9.16 2.60 8.20
C GLU A 118 -10.67 2.87 7.96
N ARG A 119 -11.17 2.58 6.75
CA ARG A 119 -12.54 2.94 6.32
C ARG A 119 -13.67 2.44 7.22
N ASP A 120 -13.42 1.39 7.98
CA ASP A 120 -14.40 0.80 8.91
C ASP A 120 -14.14 1.18 10.38
N GLY A 121 -13.37 2.24 10.62
CA GLY A 121 -13.04 2.75 11.95
C GLY A 121 -11.85 2.08 12.61
N TRP A 122 -11.33 1.00 12.03
CA TRP A 122 -10.12 0.29 12.40
C TRP A 122 -9.31 -0.02 11.16
N ALA A 123 -8.00 -0.09 11.30
CA ALA A 123 -7.13 -0.43 10.19
C ALA A 123 -7.20 -1.91 9.86
N HIS A 124 -7.57 -2.21 8.62
CA HIS A 124 -7.71 -3.56 8.11
C HIS A 124 -7.18 -3.72 6.70
N LEU A 125 -7.06 -4.98 6.27
CA LEU A 125 -6.59 -5.36 4.95
C LEU A 125 -7.76 -5.73 4.04
N TYR A 126 -7.72 -5.21 2.81
CA TYR A 126 -8.74 -5.40 1.79
C TYR A 126 -8.09 -5.93 0.51
N LEU A 127 -8.65 -7.00 -0.06
CA LEU A 127 -8.20 -7.58 -1.33
C LEU A 127 -9.07 -7.08 -2.47
N TYR A 128 -8.42 -6.55 -3.50
CA TYR A 128 -9.05 -6.09 -4.74
C TYR A 128 -8.51 -6.84 -5.94
N ASP A 129 -9.26 -6.84 -7.04
CA ASP A 129 -8.69 -7.11 -8.36
C ASP A 129 -7.96 -5.87 -8.93
N ASP A 130 -7.33 -6.02 -10.07
CA ASP A 130 -6.58 -4.95 -10.74
C ASP A 130 -7.47 -3.88 -11.40
N GLN A 131 -8.77 -4.08 -11.41
CA GLN A 131 -9.78 -3.09 -11.83
C GLN A 131 -10.33 -2.30 -10.65
N GLY A 132 -9.94 -2.65 -9.41
CA GLY A 132 -10.40 -2.01 -8.18
C GLY A 132 -11.72 -2.54 -7.65
N ASN A 133 -12.18 -3.69 -8.12
CA ASN A 133 -13.33 -4.35 -7.51
C ASN A 133 -12.89 -5.06 -6.22
N LEU A 134 -13.58 -4.77 -5.13
CA LEU A 134 -13.32 -5.43 -3.84
C LEU A 134 -13.68 -6.92 -3.94
N LYS A 135 -12.69 -7.78 -3.73
CA LYS A 135 -12.87 -9.23 -3.67
C LYS A 135 -13.36 -9.66 -2.29
N ASN A 136 -12.64 -9.26 -1.27
CA ASN A 136 -13.04 -9.50 0.12
C ASN A 136 -12.25 -8.61 1.09
N ARG A 137 -12.77 -8.49 2.31
CA ARG A 137 -12.07 -7.96 3.47
C ARG A 137 -11.30 -9.11 4.12
N ILE A 138 -9.96 -8.97 4.20
CA ILE A 138 -9.07 -10.03 4.71
C ILE A 138 -9.12 -10.07 6.24
N THR A 139 -9.08 -8.90 6.90
CA THR A 139 -9.12 -8.79 8.36
C THR A 139 -10.30 -7.93 8.81
N LYS A 140 -10.82 -8.19 10.02
CA LYS A 140 -11.96 -7.46 10.58
C LYS A 140 -11.99 -7.56 12.10
N GLY A 141 -12.58 -6.58 12.77
CA GLY A 141 -12.76 -6.59 14.21
C GLY A 141 -12.40 -5.26 14.87
N PRO A 142 -12.58 -5.10 16.19
CA PRO A 142 -12.22 -3.88 16.91
C PRO A 142 -10.73 -3.89 17.31
N TRP A 143 -9.83 -3.93 16.33
CA TRP A 143 -8.40 -4.00 16.50
C TRP A 143 -7.69 -3.50 15.24
N HIS A 144 -6.42 -3.19 15.34
CA HIS A 144 -5.64 -2.48 14.33
C HIS A 144 -4.58 -3.39 13.70
N VAL A 145 -4.54 -3.45 12.37
CA VAL A 145 -3.41 -4.00 11.61
C VAL A 145 -2.33 -2.94 11.53
N GLU A 146 -1.14 -3.25 12.06
CA GLU A 146 -0.02 -2.29 12.03
C GLU A 146 0.74 -2.36 10.72
N GLU A 147 1.30 -3.52 10.39
CA GLU A 147 2.14 -3.68 9.20
C GLU A 147 1.99 -5.06 8.55
N ILE A 148 2.04 -5.09 7.22
CA ILE A 148 2.22 -6.34 6.46
C ILE A 148 3.72 -6.62 6.35
N LEU A 149 4.19 -7.68 7.00
CA LEU A 149 5.59 -8.09 6.98
C LEU A 149 5.93 -8.91 5.73
N LYS A 150 5.07 -9.89 5.39
CA LYS A 150 5.28 -10.77 4.23
C LYS A 150 3.95 -11.22 3.64
N VAL A 151 3.92 -11.34 2.32
CA VAL A 151 2.83 -12.01 1.61
C VAL A 151 3.41 -13.20 0.85
N ASP A 152 2.94 -14.39 1.16
CA ASP A 152 3.18 -15.58 0.35
C ASP A 152 2.06 -15.70 -0.69
N ASP A 153 2.33 -15.22 -1.89
CA ASP A 153 1.35 -15.21 -2.97
C ASP A 153 1.01 -16.63 -3.45
N LYS A 154 1.95 -17.57 -3.38
CA LYS A 154 1.71 -18.98 -3.78
C LYS A 154 0.84 -19.71 -2.76
N ALA A 155 1.14 -19.56 -1.47
CA ALA A 155 0.36 -20.15 -0.38
C ALA A 155 -0.91 -19.36 -0.07
N ARG A 156 -1.06 -18.15 -0.63
CA ARG A 156 -2.18 -17.22 -0.38
C ARG A 156 -2.32 -16.85 1.09
N VAL A 157 -1.20 -16.51 1.74
CA VAL A 157 -1.11 -16.21 3.17
C VAL A 157 -0.39 -14.87 3.40
N ILE A 158 -0.86 -14.11 4.39
CA ILE A 158 -0.24 -12.88 4.87
C ILE A 158 0.30 -13.10 6.28
N TYR A 159 1.50 -12.58 6.54
CA TYR A 159 2.08 -12.39 7.86
C TYR A 159 2.11 -10.90 8.16
N PHE A 160 1.56 -10.51 9.30
CA PHE A 160 1.36 -9.11 9.66
C PHE A 160 1.44 -8.91 11.17
N THR A 161 1.77 -7.69 11.59
CA THR A 161 1.64 -7.27 12.98
C THR A 161 0.29 -6.57 13.21
N ALA A 162 -0.24 -6.76 14.40
CA ALA A 162 -1.48 -6.13 14.84
C ALA A 162 -1.48 -5.94 16.35
N ASN A 163 -2.27 -4.95 16.81
CA ASN A 163 -2.46 -4.66 18.22
C ASN A 163 -3.96 -4.55 18.58
N GLY A 164 -4.25 -4.53 19.86
CA GLY A 164 -5.61 -4.35 20.38
C GLY A 164 -6.55 -5.56 20.24
N MET A 165 -6.07 -6.71 19.74
CA MET A 165 -6.92 -7.89 19.53
C MET A 165 -7.30 -8.60 20.86
N ASN A 166 -6.43 -8.53 21.85
CA ASN A 166 -6.69 -9.03 23.20
C ASN A 166 -6.98 -7.86 24.16
N ALA A 167 -8.23 -7.71 24.57
CA ALA A 167 -8.66 -6.62 25.47
C ALA A 167 -8.06 -6.69 26.90
N LYS A 168 -7.35 -7.77 27.25
CA LYS A 168 -6.70 -7.93 28.56
C LYS A 168 -5.24 -7.50 28.54
N GLU A 169 -4.67 -7.24 27.37
CA GLU A 169 -3.28 -6.80 27.17
C GLU A 169 -3.20 -5.29 27.00
N HIS A 170 -1.99 -4.77 27.09
CA HIS A 170 -1.75 -3.37 26.77
C HIS A 170 -2.09 -3.11 25.30
N PRO A 171 -2.90 -2.09 24.95
CA PRO A 171 -3.43 -1.90 23.61
C PRO A 171 -2.38 -1.60 22.54
N TYR A 172 -1.16 -1.23 22.93
CA TYR A 172 -0.04 -0.99 22.01
C TYR A 172 0.92 -2.17 21.87
N TYR A 173 0.62 -3.33 22.49
CA TYR A 173 1.44 -4.50 22.26
C TYR A 173 1.15 -5.09 20.89
N GLU A 174 2.17 -5.15 20.08
CA GLU A 174 2.11 -5.75 18.75
C GLU A 174 2.42 -7.23 18.82
N HIS A 175 1.63 -7.99 18.07
CA HIS A 175 1.79 -9.41 17.92
C HIS A 175 1.84 -9.79 16.45
N LEU A 176 2.58 -10.87 16.15
CA LEU A 176 2.61 -11.47 14.82
C LEU A 176 1.41 -12.38 14.61
N TYR A 177 0.74 -12.17 13.50
CA TYR A 177 -0.38 -12.98 13.03
C TYR A 177 -0.13 -13.50 11.62
N ARG A 178 -0.84 -14.56 11.28
CA ARG A 178 -1.04 -15.00 9.89
C ARG A 178 -2.52 -15.06 9.58
N VAL A 179 -2.87 -14.84 8.31
CA VAL A 179 -4.24 -15.00 7.79
C VAL A 179 -4.17 -15.41 6.33
N ASN A 180 -5.15 -16.18 5.85
CA ASN A 180 -5.29 -16.46 4.42
C ASN A 180 -5.86 -15.23 3.69
N LEU A 181 -5.58 -15.07 2.40
CA LEU A 181 -6.07 -13.94 1.59
C LEU A 181 -7.60 -13.87 1.50
N ASP A 182 -8.31 -14.98 1.70
CA ASP A 182 -9.77 -15.02 1.80
C ASP A 182 -10.33 -14.61 3.16
N GLY A 183 -9.46 -14.29 4.13
CA GLY A 183 -9.79 -13.88 5.48
C GLY A 183 -9.97 -15.06 6.47
N SER A 184 -9.83 -16.27 6.01
CA SER A 184 -9.89 -17.46 6.87
C SER A 184 -8.56 -17.74 7.57
N GLY A 185 -8.56 -18.60 8.59
CA GLY A 185 -7.34 -19.12 9.20
C GLY A 185 -6.52 -18.09 9.96
N LEU A 186 -7.13 -17.00 10.47
CA LEU A 186 -6.45 -16.04 11.34
C LEU A 186 -5.85 -16.76 12.57
N LYS A 187 -4.55 -16.58 12.76
CA LYS A 187 -3.81 -17.25 13.83
C LYS A 187 -2.75 -16.33 14.42
N LEU A 188 -2.71 -16.24 15.75
CA LEU A 188 -1.64 -15.63 16.52
C LEU A 188 -0.41 -16.54 16.49
N LEU A 189 0.78 -15.97 16.18
CA LEU A 189 2.04 -16.70 16.10
C LEU A 189 3.00 -16.43 17.27
N THR A 190 2.95 -15.24 17.86
CA THR A 190 3.71 -14.88 19.08
C THR A 190 2.90 -15.18 20.33
N LYS A 191 3.59 -15.41 21.46
CA LYS A 191 2.96 -15.69 22.76
C LYS A 191 3.52 -14.74 23.82
N GLY A 192 2.72 -14.51 24.85
CA GLY A 192 3.10 -13.67 26.00
C GLY A 192 2.56 -12.25 25.88
N ASP A 193 2.47 -11.59 27.02
CA ASP A 193 1.96 -10.24 27.20
C ASP A 193 3.11 -9.23 27.08
N TYR A 194 3.64 -9.10 25.86
CA TYR A 194 4.80 -8.26 25.54
C TYR A 194 4.62 -7.60 24.17
N PHE A 195 5.33 -6.49 23.97
CA PHE A 195 5.57 -5.95 22.64
C PHE A 195 6.54 -6.86 21.88
N HIS A 196 6.18 -7.27 20.67
CA HIS A 196 7.01 -8.13 19.81
C HIS A 196 7.53 -7.33 18.62
N ARG A 197 8.84 -7.20 18.53
CA ARG A 197 9.49 -6.75 17.30
C ARG A 197 9.78 -7.97 16.43
N VAL A 198 9.23 -7.96 15.22
CA VAL A 198 9.34 -9.08 14.28
C VAL A 198 10.12 -8.63 13.05
N GLU A 199 11.08 -9.44 12.64
CA GLU A 199 11.79 -9.31 11.38
C GLU A 199 11.55 -10.60 10.58
N VAL A 200 11.41 -10.48 9.28
CA VAL A 200 11.18 -11.63 8.38
C VAL A 200 12.26 -11.64 7.33
N ASP A 201 12.96 -12.77 7.24
CA ASP A 201 13.91 -13.03 6.17
C ASP A 201 13.16 -13.46 4.89
N ASP A 202 13.75 -13.19 3.71
CA ASP A 202 13.22 -13.54 2.41
C ASP A 202 13.24 -15.06 2.12
#